data_39cf97c240a455eb34c86ee30a002955
#
_entry.id   39cf97c240a455eb34c86ee30a002955
#
_cell.length_a   1.000
_cell.length_b   1.000
_cell.length_c   1.000
_cell.angle_alpha   90.00
_cell.angle_beta   90.00
_cell.angle_gamma   90.00
#
_symmetry.space_group_name_H-M   'P 1'
#
loop_
_entity.id
_entity.type
_entity.pdbx_description
1 polymer ?
#
loop_
_entity_poly.entity_id
_entity_poly.type
_entity_poly.pdbx_seq_one_letter_code
_entity_poly.pdbx_strand_id
1 'polypeptide(L)'
;MKTDIEIAQEAEMLPIKEVAKAYGISEDDLEFYGKYKAKITDELWNEIKDQPDGKLVLVTAINPTPAGEGKTTTSVGLGDALNRLGRRTMIALREPSLGPCFGIKGGAAGGGYAQVVPMEDLNLHFTGDFHAITSANNLLAALLDNHIQQGNELHIDTRQILWKRCLDMNDRVLRNVVVGLGAKADGVVREDHFVITVASEIMAILCLSNDMQDLKARLGQIIVAYNNAGEPVTAQDLHAVGSMAALLKEAIKPNLIQTLEHTGAMIHGGPFANIAHGCNSVRATKTALKLADVVVTEAGFGADLGAEKFLDIKCRKAGLKPDAVVLVATVRALKYNGGAAKADLATENLDALRKGIVNLEKHIENIHKFGVPVVVTLNSFTSDTEAEYAYIKQFCEEKGCEFALSEVWSKGGVGGEALARKVLDTLDHKESHYKPLYPDEMHLTDKVYTIATEIYGAEGVSYAPAAQKALAQIEKMGFGHLPVCVAKNQYSLSDDPNKLGRPTEFTVQVRDAYVSAGAGFVVVLTGAIMTMPGLPKKPAAENIDVNEAGMIVGLF
;
A
#
# COMPACT_ATOMS: atom_id res chain seq x y z
N MET A 1 16.03 -10.90 -23.96
CA MET A 1 14.65 -10.82 -23.41
C MET A 1 14.35 -9.34 -23.32
N LYS A 2 13.16 -8.89 -23.75
CA LYS A 2 12.78 -7.47 -23.65
C LYS A 2 12.66 -7.06 -22.19
N THR A 3 12.99 -5.81 -21.89
CA THR A 3 12.75 -5.18 -20.59
C THR A 3 11.28 -4.85 -20.40
N ASP A 4 10.85 -4.58 -19.18
CA ASP A 4 9.45 -4.27 -18.87
C ASP A 4 8.98 -3.01 -19.60
N ILE A 5 9.85 -1.98 -19.73
CA ILE A 5 9.52 -0.76 -20.48
C ILE A 5 9.41 -1.01 -21.98
N GLU A 6 10.27 -1.84 -22.58
CA GLU A 6 10.18 -2.20 -24.01
C GLU A 6 8.87 -2.93 -24.30
N ILE A 7 8.44 -3.84 -23.43
CA ILE A 7 7.15 -4.54 -23.56
C ILE A 7 6.00 -3.54 -23.46
N ALA A 8 6.04 -2.61 -22.52
CA ALA A 8 5.01 -1.60 -22.31
C ALA A 8 4.93 -0.61 -23.50
N GLN A 9 6.07 -0.19 -24.05
CA GLN A 9 6.13 0.73 -25.20
C GLN A 9 5.63 0.12 -26.51
N GLU A 10 5.74 -1.20 -26.67
CA GLU A 10 5.22 -1.93 -27.83
C GLU A 10 3.73 -2.28 -27.68
N ALA A 11 3.11 -2.00 -26.56
CA ALA A 11 1.71 -2.37 -26.28
C ALA A 11 0.73 -1.62 -27.21
N GLU A 12 -0.18 -2.35 -27.81
CA GLU A 12 -1.32 -1.78 -28.56
C GLU A 12 -2.45 -1.43 -27.57
N MET A 13 -2.41 -0.19 -27.04
CA MET A 13 -3.42 0.28 -26.08
C MET A 13 -4.72 0.67 -26.78
N LEU A 14 -5.85 0.26 -26.21
CA LEU A 14 -7.16 0.78 -26.59
C LEU A 14 -7.35 2.21 -26.05
N PRO A 15 -8.08 3.09 -26.75
CA PRO A 15 -8.55 4.34 -26.16
C PRO A 15 -9.30 4.05 -24.88
N ILE A 16 -9.07 4.86 -23.82
CA ILE A 16 -9.62 4.56 -22.49
C ILE A 16 -11.16 4.47 -22.47
N LYS A 17 -11.84 5.18 -23.34
CA LYS A 17 -13.29 5.09 -23.50
C LYS A 17 -13.77 3.71 -23.97
N GLU A 18 -12.99 3.00 -24.77
CA GLU A 18 -13.32 1.64 -25.21
C GLU A 18 -13.11 0.64 -24.06
N VAL A 19 -12.08 0.83 -23.23
CA VAL A 19 -11.89 0.06 -22.01
C VAL A 19 -13.05 0.29 -21.05
N ALA A 20 -13.43 1.55 -20.80
CA ALA A 20 -14.53 1.95 -19.93
C ALA A 20 -15.87 1.33 -20.36
N LYS A 21 -16.14 1.30 -21.65
CA LYS A 21 -17.36 0.73 -22.24
C LYS A 21 -17.57 -0.75 -21.89
N ALA A 22 -16.48 -1.52 -21.74
CA ALA A 22 -16.57 -2.94 -21.32
C ALA A 22 -17.14 -3.10 -19.89
N TYR A 23 -17.12 -2.04 -19.10
CA TYR A 23 -17.66 -1.99 -17.73
C TYR A 23 -18.96 -1.20 -17.62
N GLY A 24 -19.55 -0.80 -18.74
CA GLY A 24 -20.79 -0.01 -18.77
C GLY A 24 -20.60 1.46 -18.41
N ILE A 25 -19.38 1.97 -18.41
CA ILE A 25 -19.06 3.37 -18.16
C ILE A 25 -19.22 4.16 -19.48
N SER A 26 -20.02 5.22 -19.45
CA SER A 26 -20.21 6.10 -20.59
C SER A 26 -19.05 7.08 -20.75
N GLU A 27 -18.93 7.71 -21.91
CA GLU A 27 -17.91 8.74 -22.18
C GLU A 27 -18.13 9.98 -21.29
N ASP A 28 -19.39 10.30 -20.95
CA ASP A 28 -19.75 11.42 -20.07
C ASP A 28 -19.36 11.19 -18.61
N ASP A 29 -19.11 9.94 -18.21
CA ASP A 29 -18.65 9.54 -16.86
C ASP A 29 -17.13 9.58 -16.70
N LEU A 30 -16.40 10.03 -17.74
CA LEU A 30 -14.95 10.08 -17.78
C LEU A 30 -14.43 11.51 -17.89
N GLU A 31 -13.45 11.84 -17.04
CA GLU A 31 -12.61 13.01 -17.22
C GLU A 31 -11.28 12.59 -17.85
N PHE A 32 -11.09 12.92 -19.12
CA PHE A 32 -9.95 12.44 -19.90
C PHE A 32 -8.63 13.13 -19.53
N TYR A 33 -7.61 12.33 -19.33
CA TYR A 33 -6.20 12.73 -19.19
C TYR A 33 -5.40 12.18 -20.40
N GLY A 34 -5.74 12.66 -21.59
CA GLY A 34 -5.22 12.14 -22.84
C GLY A 34 -6.04 10.94 -23.34
N LYS A 35 -5.44 10.15 -24.26
CA LYS A 35 -6.14 9.07 -24.97
C LYS A 35 -6.33 7.80 -24.13
N TYR A 36 -5.42 7.54 -23.19
CA TYR A 36 -5.28 6.24 -22.53
C TYR A 36 -5.53 6.26 -21.02
N LYS A 37 -5.86 7.42 -20.47
CA LYS A 37 -6.12 7.61 -19.03
C LYS A 37 -7.37 8.45 -18.84
N ALA A 38 -8.14 8.17 -17.80
CA ALA A 38 -9.25 9.02 -17.39
C ALA A 38 -9.47 8.88 -15.88
N LYS A 39 -10.10 9.90 -15.28
CA LYS A 39 -10.68 9.80 -13.94
C LYS A 39 -12.15 9.45 -14.03
N ILE A 40 -12.64 8.75 -13.04
CA ILE A 40 -14.06 8.44 -12.86
C ILE A 40 -14.75 9.64 -12.19
N THR A 41 -15.85 10.11 -12.79
CA THR A 41 -16.61 11.24 -12.26
C THR A 41 -17.32 10.92 -10.95
N ASP A 42 -17.65 11.96 -10.19
CA ASP A 42 -18.46 11.81 -8.97
C ASP A 42 -19.93 11.51 -9.31
N GLU A 43 -20.38 11.90 -10.49
CA GLU A 43 -21.71 11.61 -11.02
C GLU A 43 -21.89 10.10 -11.15
N LEU A 44 -21.00 9.41 -11.85
CA LEU A 44 -21.03 7.94 -11.94
C LEU A 44 -21.01 7.29 -10.55
N TRP A 45 -20.11 7.73 -9.68
CA TRP A 45 -20.06 7.17 -8.32
C TRP A 45 -21.41 7.30 -7.60
N ASN A 46 -22.04 8.45 -7.66
CA ASN A 46 -23.35 8.68 -7.03
C ASN A 46 -24.45 7.81 -7.61
N GLU A 47 -24.35 7.45 -8.89
CA GLU A 47 -25.31 6.57 -9.57
C GLU A 47 -25.11 5.09 -9.18
N ILE A 48 -23.85 4.63 -9.04
CA ILE A 48 -23.57 3.20 -8.83
C ILE A 48 -23.32 2.80 -7.38
N LYS A 49 -23.07 3.73 -6.46
CA LYS A 49 -22.64 3.44 -5.07
C LYS A 49 -23.54 2.48 -4.30
N ASP A 50 -24.82 2.45 -4.62
CA ASP A 50 -25.83 1.61 -3.95
C ASP A 50 -26.11 0.28 -4.70
N GLN A 51 -25.42 0.04 -5.82
CA GLN A 51 -25.51 -1.24 -6.54
C GLN A 51 -24.82 -2.38 -5.75
N PRO A 52 -25.18 -3.64 -6.00
CA PRO A 52 -24.49 -4.77 -5.39
C PRO A 52 -22.99 -4.79 -5.69
N ASP A 53 -22.21 -5.26 -4.74
CA ASP A 53 -20.77 -5.49 -4.92
C ASP A 53 -20.49 -6.79 -5.69
N GLY A 54 -19.45 -6.76 -6.52
CA GLY A 54 -18.78 -7.96 -6.98
C GLY A 54 -17.94 -8.63 -5.88
N LYS A 55 -17.22 -9.69 -6.24
CA LYS A 55 -16.33 -10.41 -5.33
C LYS A 55 -14.98 -9.71 -5.17
N LEU A 56 -14.49 -9.64 -3.94
CA LEU A 56 -13.22 -9.00 -3.61
C LEU A 56 -12.13 -10.03 -3.32
N VAL A 57 -11.07 -10.02 -4.12
CA VAL A 57 -9.88 -10.87 -3.97
C VAL A 57 -8.69 -10.01 -3.58
N LEU A 58 -8.10 -10.29 -2.41
CA LEU A 58 -6.88 -9.66 -1.96
C LEU A 58 -5.66 -10.49 -2.36
N VAL A 59 -4.69 -9.87 -3.04
CA VAL A 59 -3.37 -10.47 -3.30
C VAL A 59 -2.37 -9.93 -2.28
N THR A 60 -1.72 -10.84 -1.58
CA THR A 60 -0.65 -10.56 -0.62
C THR A 60 0.51 -11.55 -0.81
N ALA A 61 1.53 -11.52 0.03
CA ALA A 61 2.67 -12.42 -0.09
C ALA A 61 3.22 -12.83 1.28
N ILE A 62 4.12 -13.81 1.26
CA ILE A 62 5.01 -14.11 2.38
C ILE A 62 6.02 -12.97 2.60
N ASN A 63 6.85 -13.02 3.66
CA ASN A 63 7.90 -12.02 3.87
C ASN A 63 8.82 -11.93 2.65
N PRO A 64 9.02 -10.72 2.08
CA PRO A 64 9.72 -10.56 0.82
C PRO A 64 11.24 -10.68 0.94
N THR A 65 11.86 -11.10 -0.14
CA THR A 65 13.28 -10.82 -0.38
C THR A 65 13.48 -9.34 -0.77
N PRO A 66 14.71 -8.81 -0.77
CA PRO A 66 14.99 -7.48 -1.29
C PRO A 66 14.60 -7.27 -2.77
N ALA A 67 14.49 -8.35 -3.54
CA ALA A 67 14.06 -8.30 -4.95
C ALA A 67 12.53 -8.20 -5.12
N GLY A 68 11.76 -8.49 -4.07
CA GLY A 68 10.29 -8.56 -4.11
C GLY A 68 9.77 -9.91 -4.61
N GLU A 69 8.45 -10.14 -4.44
CA GLU A 69 7.82 -11.44 -4.69
C GLU A 69 6.83 -11.42 -5.87
N GLY A 70 6.74 -10.31 -6.60
CA GLY A 70 5.89 -10.21 -7.79
C GLY A 70 4.39 -10.14 -7.50
N LYS A 71 3.97 -9.55 -6.37
CA LYS A 71 2.53 -9.36 -6.05
C LYS A 71 1.78 -8.61 -7.13
N THR A 72 2.28 -7.46 -7.56
CA THR A 72 1.61 -6.64 -8.58
C THR A 72 1.52 -7.38 -9.91
N THR A 73 2.60 -8.05 -10.32
CA THR A 73 2.62 -8.91 -11.52
C THR A 73 1.56 -10.02 -11.40
N THR A 74 1.49 -10.67 -10.24
CA THR A 74 0.46 -11.69 -9.97
C THR A 74 -0.95 -11.11 -9.99
N SER A 75 -1.16 -9.93 -9.40
CA SER A 75 -2.48 -9.26 -9.37
C SER A 75 -2.96 -8.92 -10.78
N VAL A 76 -2.07 -8.36 -11.60
CA VAL A 76 -2.37 -8.02 -13.00
C VAL A 76 -2.66 -9.27 -13.81
N GLY A 77 -1.76 -10.25 -13.78
CA GLY A 77 -1.94 -11.49 -14.54
C GLY A 77 -3.14 -12.31 -14.09
N LEU A 78 -3.49 -12.29 -12.80
CA LEU A 78 -4.73 -12.91 -12.29
C LEU A 78 -5.97 -12.18 -12.84
N GLY A 79 -5.97 -10.85 -12.85
CA GLY A 79 -7.06 -10.07 -13.43
C GLY A 79 -7.29 -10.38 -14.90
N ASP A 80 -6.20 -10.41 -15.69
CA ASP A 80 -6.25 -10.79 -17.12
C ASP A 80 -6.76 -12.23 -17.29
N ALA A 81 -6.27 -13.18 -16.47
CA ALA A 81 -6.69 -14.58 -16.51
C ALA A 81 -8.17 -14.77 -16.18
N LEU A 82 -8.69 -14.05 -15.17
CA LEU A 82 -10.11 -14.09 -14.81
C LEU A 82 -11.00 -13.56 -15.95
N ASN A 83 -10.59 -12.47 -16.62
CA ASN A 83 -11.29 -11.95 -17.80
C ASN A 83 -11.27 -12.97 -18.96
N ARG A 84 -10.13 -13.61 -19.21
CA ARG A 84 -10.00 -14.69 -20.21
C ARG A 84 -10.97 -15.86 -19.94
N LEU A 85 -11.24 -16.15 -18.66
CA LEU A 85 -12.21 -17.18 -18.24
C LEU A 85 -13.66 -16.69 -18.22
N GLY A 86 -13.94 -15.48 -18.74
CA GLY A 86 -15.27 -14.92 -18.91
C GLY A 86 -15.87 -14.25 -17.66
N ARG A 87 -15.06 -13.96 -16.64
CA ARG A 87 -15.50 -13.17 -15.48
C ARG A 87 -15.08 -11.71 -15.67
N ARG A 88 -16.05 -10.81 -15.78
CA ARG A 88 -15.77 -9.37 -15.88
C ARG A 88 -15.01 -8.92 -14.63
N THR A 89 -13.72 -8.70 -14.80
CA THR A 89 -12.77 -8.43 -13.71
C THR A 89 -12.19 -7.04 -13.85
N MET A 90 -12.01 -6.35 -12.73
CA MET A 90 -11.27 -5.09 -12.64
C MET A 90 -10.16 -5.23 -11.61
N ILE A 91 -9.04 -4.56 -11.84
CA ILE A 91 -7.90 -4.54 -10.92
C ILE A 91 -7.91 -3.20 -10.19
N ALA A 92 -7.60 -3.20 -8.88
CA ALA A 92 -7.50 -1.99 -8.09
C ALA A 92 -6.14 -1.94 -7.37
N LEU A 93 -5.26 -1.03 -7.81
CA LEU A 93 -3.86 -0.96 -7.37
C LEU A 93 -3.49 0.41 -6.84
N ARG A 94 -2.32 0.47 -6.18
CA ARG A 94 -1.70 1.73 -5.77
C ARG A 94 -1.00 2.40 -6.93
N GLU A 95 -0.98 3.74 -6.89
CA GLU A 95 -0.12 4.57 -7.74
C GLU A 95 1.32 4.53 -7.19
N PRO A 96 2.36 4.37 -8.03
CA PRO A 96 3.75 4.38 -7.60
C PRO A 96 4.25 5.79 -7.26
N SER A 97 5.14 5.88 -6.28
CA SER A 97 5.83 7.11 -5.87
C SER A 97 7.12 7.30 -6.67
N LEU A 98 7.46 8.54 -6.98
CA LEU A 98 8.70 8.90 -7.71
C LEU A 98 9.96 8.47 -6.94
N GLY A 99 9.97 8.59 -5.62
CA GLY A 99 11.15 8.25 -4.81
C GLY A 99 11.63 6.81 -5.02
N PRO A 100 10.82 5.78 -4.82
CA PRO A 100 11.17 4.39 -5.16
C PRO A 100 11.52 4.19 -6.63
N CYS A 101 10.82 4.86 -7.53
CA CYS A 101 11.00 4.76 -8.99
C CYS A 101 12.42 5.19 -9.40
N PHE A 102 12.90 6.31 -8.89
CA PHE A 102 14.26 6.82 -9.11
C PHE A 102 15.30 6.25 -8.13
N GLY A 103 14.87 5.47 -7.13
CA GLY A 103 15.71 4.89 -6.08
C GLY A 103 16.26 3.50 -6.41
N ILE A 104 15.62 2.47 -5.86
CA ILE A 104 16.17 1.09 -5.89
C ILE A 104 15.52 0.25 -6.98
N LYS A 105 14.22 0.41 -7.22
CA LYS A 105 13.48 -0.41 -8.17
C LYS A 105 12.23 0.28 -8.66
N GLY A 106 11.73 -0.30 -9.71
CA GLY A 106 10.58 0.05 -10.43
C GLY A 106 9.32 0.34 -9.69
N GLY A 107 8.49 1.07 -10.39
CA GLY A 107 7.15 1.38 -9.95
C GLY A 107 6.26 0.14 -9.86
N ALA A 108 5.05 0.34 -9.32
CA ALA A 108 4.07 -0.73 -9.12
C ALA A 108 3.21 -0.99 -10.37
N ALA A 109 3.83 -1.09 -11.56
CA ALA A 109 3.10 -1.33 -12.81
C ALA A 109 2.91 -2.83 -13.15
N GLY A 110 3.51 -3.73 -12.39
CA GLY A 110 3.66 -5.15 -12.75
C GLY A 110 4.99 -5.41 -13.44
N GLY A 111 5.11 -6.49 -14.20
CA GLY A 111 6.32 -6.84 -14.93
C GLY A 111 6.08 -7.91 -15.99
N GLY A 112 7.01 -8.00 -16.96
CA GLY A 112 6.89 -8.89 -18.09
C GLY A 112 5.60 -8.64 -18.88
N TYR A 113 4.87 -9.70 -19.17
CA TYR A 113 3.59 -9.62 -19.89
C TYR A 113 2.37 -9.42 -18.99
N ALA A 114 2.57 -9.15 -17.71
CA ALA A 114 1.52 -8.80 -16.75
C ALA A 114 1.77 -7.39 -16.20
N GLN A 115 1.43 -6.37 -16.98
CA GLN A 115 1.62 -4.96 -16.66
C GLN A 115 0.35 -4.14 -16.89
N VAL A 116 0.23 -3.03 -16.13
CA VAL A 116 -0.71 -1.94 -16.42
C VAL A 116 -0.02 -0.88 -17.28
N VAL A 117 -0.75 -0.34 -18.24
CA VAL A 117 -0.26 0.66 -19.21
C VAL A 117 -1.22 1.85 -19.30
N PRO A 118 -0.71 3.07 -19.56
CA PRO A 118 0.65 3.47 -19.95
C PRO A 118 1.62 3.47 -18.77
N MET A 119 2.68 2.66 -18.84
CA MET A 119 3.62 2.43 -17.74
C MET A 119 4.46 3.67 -17.40
N GLU A 120 4.93 4.40 -18.43
CA GLU A 120 5.73 5.61 -18.24
C GLU A 120 4.96 6.68 -17.46
N ASP A 121 3.74 6.99 -17.91
CA ASP A 121 2.87 7.97 -17.25
C ASP A 121 2.60 7.59 -15.79
N LEU A 122 2.26 6.31 -15.57
CA LEU A 122 1.98 5.79 -14.24
C LEU A 122 3.16 5.98 -13.28
N ASN A 123 4.38 5.73 -13.74
CA ASN A 123 5.57 5.78 -12.89
C ASN A 123 6.17 7.18 -12.73
N LEU A 124 5.82 8.14 -13.58
CA LEU A 124 6.36 9.50 -13.56
C LEU A 124 5.30 10.52 -13.16
N HIS A 125 4.57 11.07 -14.11
CA HIS A 125 3.53 12.05 -13.87
C HIS A 125 2.20 11.51 -14.39
N PHE A 126 1.44 10.85 -13.51
CA PHE A 126 0.24 10.12 -13.90
C PHE A 126 -0.92 11.07 -14.23
N THR A 127 -1.64 11.53 -13.21
CA THR A 127 -2.78 12.47 -13.32
C THR A 127 -2.67 13.62 -12.34
N GLY A 128 -1.55 13.74 -11.62
CA GLY A 128 -1.25 14.83 -10.71
C GLY A 128 -1.69 14.62 -9.26
N ASP A 129 -2.18 13.43 -8.89
CA ASP A 129 -2.71 13.17 -7.54
C ASP A 129 -1.64 13.35 -6.46
N PHE A 130 -0.42 12.84 -6.69
CA PHE A 130 0.68 12.99 -5.72
C PHE A 130 1.15 14.43 -5.61
N HIS A 131 1.16 15.18 -6.72
CA HIS A 131 1.45 16.60 -6.69
C HIS A 131 0.38 17.37 -5.88
N ALA A 132 -0.89 17.06 -6.05
CA ALA A 132 -1.98 17.66 -5.28
C ALA A 132 -1.85 17.36 -3.78
N ILE A 133 -1.52 16.12 -3.41
CA ILE A 133 -1.27 15.70 -2.02
C ILE A 133 -0.08 16.46 -1.43
N THR A 134 1.04 16.53 -2.16
CA THR A 134 2.23 17.30 -1.76
C THR A 134 1.89 18.78 -1.54
N SER A 135 1.13 19.36 -2.46
CA SER A 135 0.71 20.77 -2.38
C SER A 135 -0.19 21.03 -1.17
N ALA A 136 -1.19 20.18 -0.93
CA ALA A 136 -2.10 20.30 0.22
C ALA A 136 -1.34 20.15 1.55
N ASN A 137 -0.42 19.19 1.63
CA ASN A 137 0.42 18.97 2.81
C ASN A 137 1.29 20.20 3.13
N ASN A 138 1.94 20.75 2.11
CA ASN A 138 2.84 21.88 2.29
C ASN A 138 2.09 23.20 2.47
N LEU A 139 0.88 23.33 1.93
CA LEU A 139 -0.03 24.45 2.25
C LEU A 139 -0.36 24.48 3.75
N LEU A 140 -0.70 23.33 4.35
CA LEU A 140 -0.97 23.24 5.78
C LEU A 140 0.27 23.63 6.60
N ALA A 141 1.46 23.17 6.21
CA ALA A 141 2.71 23.58 6.85
C ALA A 141 2.97 25.10 6.74
N ALA A 142 2.69 25.68 5.57
CA ALA A 142 2.84 27.12 5.36
C ALA A 142 1.84 27.92 6.19
N LEU A 143 0.58 27.48 6.29
CA LEU A 143 -0.44 28.13 7.12
C LEU A 143 -0.09 28.07 8.62
N LEU A 144 0.46 26.94 9.08
CA LEU A 144 0.94 26.79 10.44
C LEU A 144 2.06 27.79 10.77
N ASP A 145 3.10 27.86 9.94
CA ASP A 145 4.20 28.79 10.17
C ASP A 145 3.77 30.26 10.01
N ASN A 146 2.86 30.56 9.07
CA ASN A 146 2.28 31.88 8.92
C ASN A 146 1.45 32.29 10.16
N HIS A 147 0.66 31.37 10.73
CA HIS A 147 -0.10 31.63 11.96
C HIS A 147 0.84 32.03 13.12
N ILE A 148 1.94 31.27 13.29
CA ILE A 148 2.95 31.56 14.32
C ILE A 148 3.59 32.93 14.08
N GLN A 149 3.96 33.25 12.83
CA GLN A 149 4.58 34.52 12.45
C GLN A 149 3.66 35.74 12.65
N GLN A 150 2.36 35.59 12.40
CA GLN A 150 1.38 36.68 12.41
C GLN A 150 0.68 36.91 13.77
N GLY A 151 1.24 36.38 14.84
CA GLY A 151 0.79 36.67 16.20
C GLY A 151 0.44 35.45 17.04
N ASN A 152 0.34 34.26 16.45
CA ASN A 152 0.16 33.00 17.16
C ASN A 152 -1.03 33.00 18.13
N GLU A 153 -2.20 33.42 17.67
CA GLU A 153 -3.43 33.53 18.50
C GLU A 153 -3.83 32.19 19.14
N LEU A 154 -3.51 31.06 18.51
CA LEU A 154 -3.73 29.71 19.05
C LEU A 154 -2.70 29.29 20.11
N HIS A 155 -1.72 30.16 20.42
CA HIS A 155 -0.66 29.92 21.40
C HIS A 155 0.12 28.62 21.15
N ILE A 156 0.40 28.30 19.87
CA ILE A 156 1.15 27.12 19.47
C ILE A 156 2.54 27.14 20.12
N ASP A 157 2.92 26.05 20.80
CA ASP A 157 4.28 25.85 21.28
C ASP A 157 5.16 25.41 20.08
N THR A 158 6.08 26.29 19.68
CA THR A 158 6.98 26.04 18.53
C THR A 158 7.92 24.85 18.70
N ARG A 159 8.01 24.30 19.93
CA ARG A 159 8.76 23.07 20.25
C ARG A 159 7.90 21.81 20.15
N GLN A 160 6.58 21.95 19.95
CA GLN A 160 5.62 20.87 19.87
C GLN A 160 4.84 20.86 18.56
N ILE A 161 5.50 21.20 17.46
CA ILE A 161 4.96 21.10 16.12
C ILE A 161 5.14 19.65 15.65
N LEU A 162 4.04 19.02 15.23
CA LEU A 162 3.99 17.63 14.76
C LEU A 162 3.96 17.56 13.23
N TRP A 163 3.36 18.57 12.59
CA TRP A 163 3.16 18.57 11.14
C TRP A 163 4.49 18.74 10.42
N LYS A 164 4.71 17.88 9.41
CA LYS A 164 5.93 17.84 8.60
C LYS A 164 5.63 18.24 7.17
N ARG A 165 6.62 18.81 6.48
CA ARG A 165 6.58 19.02 5.05
C ARG A 165 6.73 17.70 4.30
N CYS A 166 6.40 17.66 3.02
CA CYS A 166 6.64 16.47 2.21
C CYS A 166 7.19 16.79 0.83
N LEU A 167 7.87 15.79 0.26
CA LEU A 167 8.39 15.77 -1.10
C LEU A 167 8.33 14.34 -1.62
N ASP A 168 7.85 14.14 -2.86
CA ASP A 168 7.78 12.80 -3.44
C ASP A 168 9.09 12.39 -4.11
N MET A 169 10.16 12.41 -3.32
CA MET A 169 11.51 11.99 -3.73
C MET A 169 12.28 11.44 -2.53
N ASN A 170 13.22 10.51 -2.79
CA ASN A 170 14.13 9.99 -1.78
C ASN A 170 15.26 11.01 -1.53
N ASP A 171 15.18 11.76 -0.43
CA ASP A 171 16.17 12.76 -0.07
C ASP A 171 16.50 12.75 1.42
N ARG A 172 17.59 12.06 1.79
CA ARG A 172 17.99 11.89 3.19
C ARG A 172 18.38 13.17 3.91
N VAL A 173 18.80 14.22 3.20
CA VAL A 173 19.21 15.48 3.85
C VAL A 173 18.02 16.28 4.34
N LEU A 174 16.82 15.98 3.85
CA LEU A 174 15.58 16.60 4.28
C LEU A 174 14.98 15.99 5.56
N ARG A 175 15.58 14.95 6.13
CA ARG A 175 15.08 14.32 7.36
C ARG A 175 15.03 15.28 8.53
N ASN A 176 16.04 16.12 8.67
CA ASN A 176 16.10 17.17 9.67
C ASN A 176 16.66 18.43 9.01
N VAL A 177 15.90 19.51 9.06
CA VAL A 177 16.24 20.80 8.46
C VAL A 177 15.98 21.91 9.46
N VAL A 178 16.60 23.05 9.27
CA VAL A 178 16.27 24.27 10.01
C VAL A 178 15.54 25.21 9.07
N VAL A 179 14.36 25.68 9.46
CA VAL A 179 13.53 26.62 8.70
C VAL A 179 13.46 27.97 9.40
N GLY A 180 13.02 29.01 8.67
CA GLY A 180 12.86 30.37 9.20
C GLY A 180 14.17 31.11 9.44
N LEU A 181 15.30 30.67 8.85
CA LEU A 181 16.57 31.37 8.91
C LEU A 181 16.52 32.66 8.13
N GLY A 182 17.16 33.73 8.66
CA GLY A 182 17.25 35.04 8.03
C GLY A 182 16.76 36.15 8.94
N ALA A 183 16.01 37.10 8.40
CA ALA A 183 15.47 38.24 9.14
C ALA A 183 14.16 37.88 9.86
N LYS A 184 13.67 38.75 10.72
CA LYS A 184 12.39 38.58 11.44
C LYS A 184 11.21 38.31 10.50
N ALA A 185 11.26 38.79 9.26
CA ALA A 185 10.23 38.58 8.25
C ALA A 185 10.22 37.15 7.66
N ASP A 186 11.32 36.40 7.85
CA ASP A 186 11.50 35.06 7.27
C ASP A 186 10.88 33.95 8.12
N GLY A 187 10.31 34.29 9.28
CA GLY A 187 9.60 33.35 10.17
C GLY A 187 10.31 33.10 11.49
N VAL A 188 9.85 32.12 12.22
CA VAL A 188 10.42 31.66 13.50
C VAL A 188 11.40 30.53 13.23
N VAL A 189 12.66 30.68 13.68
CA VAL A 189 13.68 29.64 13.50
C VAL A 189 13.31 28.40 14.32
N ARG A 190 13.22 27.26 13.66
CA ARG A 190 12.92 25.97 14.28
C ARG A 190 13.47 24.80 13.47
N GLU A 191 13.59 23.66 14.11
CA GLU A 191 13.79 22.40 13.41
C GLU A 191 12.48 22.00 12.70
N ASP A 192 12.60 21.46 11.50
CA ASP A 192 11.52 20.88 10.72
C ASP A 192 11.99 19.57 10.07
N HIS A 193 11.05 18.82 9.52
CA HIS A 193 11.29 17.52 8.92
C HIS A 193 10.47 17.38 7.64
N PHE A 194 11.01 16.61 6.70
CA PHE A 194 10.26 16.18 5.53
C PHE A 194 9.96 14.68 5.60
N VAL A 195 8.80 14.31 5.11
CA VAL A 195 8.44 12.92 4.80
C VAL A 195 8.26 12.76 3.30
N ILE A 196 8.41 11.56 2.78
CA ILE A 196 8.03 11.31 1.40
C ILE A 196 6.49 11.39 1.29
N THR A 197 5.97 11.89 0.18
CA THR A 197 4.53 12.16 0.01
C THR A 197 3.65 10.96 0.36
N VAL A 198 4.06 9.75 0.01
CA VAL A 198 3.34 8.50 0.32
C VAL A 198 3.37 8.10 1.81
N ALA A 199 4.17 8.76 2.64
CA ALA A 199 4.17 8.63 4.10
C ALA A 199 3.38 9.73 4.80
N SER A 200 2.85 10.71 4.07
CA SER A 200 2.05 11.80 4.64
C SER A 200 0.69 11.31 5.13
N GLU A 201 0.16 11.96 6.17
CA GLU A 201 -1.20 11.67 6.66
C GLU A 201 -2.26 11.99 5.58
N ILE A 202 -2.03 13.01 4.74
CA ILE A 202 -2.97 13.38 3.66
C ILE A 202 -3.10 12.24 2.63
N MET A 203 -2.03 11.54 2.31
CA MET A 203 -2.10 10.34 1.46
C MET A 203 -3.02 9.28 2.08
N ALA A 204 -2.87 8.99 3.38
CA ALA A 204 -3.72 8.04 4.08
C ALA A 204 -5.19 8.51 4.17
N ILE A 205 -5.41 9.79 4.43
CA ILE A 205 -6.74 10.42 4.47
C ILE A 205 -7.44 10.26 3.12
N LEU A 206 -6.79 10.65 2.02
CA LEU A 206 -7.36 10.53 0.67
C LEU A 206 -7.74 9.07 0.36
N CYS A 207 -6.86 8.13 0.71
CA CYS A 207 -7.10 6.70 0.47
C CYS A 207 -8.22 6.10 1.32
N LEU A 208 -8.53 6.66 2.49
CA LEU A 208 -9.58 6.17 3.38
C LEU A 208 -10.89 6.95 3.27
N SER A 209 -10.91 8.04 2.50
CA SER A 209 -12.10 8.87 2.30
C SER A 209 -13.09 8.22 1.34
N ASN A 210 -14.39 8.34 1.66
CA ASN A 210 -15.48 7.87 0.80
C ASN A 210 -15.88 8.90 -0.27
N ASP A 211 -15.87 10.18 0.09
CA ASP A 211 -16.27 11.30 -0.76
C ASP A 211 -15.62 12.61 -0.27
N MET A 212 -15.95 13.72 -0.91
CA MET A 212 -15.40 15.04 -0.59
C MET A 212 -15.80 15.52 0.82
N GLN A 213 -16.98 15.17 1.32
CA GLN A 213 -17.41 15.58 2.67
C GLN A 213 -16.63 14.81 3.73
N ASP A 214 -16.46 13.50 3.55
CA ASP A 214 -15.62 12.67 4.42
C ASP A 214 -14.16 13.14 4.37
N LEU A 215 -13.63 13.46 3.18
CA LEU A 215 -12.28 14.03 3.02
C LEU A 215 -12.12 15.30 3.86
N LYS A 216 -13.05 16.26 3.75
CA LYS A 216 -13.00 17.51 4.51
C LYS A 216 -13.11 17.28 6.02
N ALA A 217 -13.99 16.40 6.46
CA ALA A 217 -14.12 16.05 7.87
C ALA A 217 -12.82 15.48 8.44
N ARG A 218 -12.18 14.57 7.70
CA ARG A 218 -10.88 13.98 8.07
C ARG A 218 -9.74 14.99 8.07
N LEU A 219 -9.64 15.84 7.05
CA LEU A 219 -8.64 16.90 6.99
C LEU A 219 -8.72 17.83 8.20
N GLY A 220 -9.94 18.14 8.65
CA GLY A 220 -10.18 18.99 9.83
C GLY A 220 -9.65 18.39 11.13
N GLN A 221 -9.57 17.08 11.23
CA GLN A 221 -9.10 16.37 12.42
C GLN A 221 -7.57 16.25 12.52
N ILE A 222 -6.81 16.60 11.49
CA ILE A 222 -5.34 16.54 11.51
C ILE A 222 -4.83 17.38 12.69
N ILE A 223 -4.05 16.77 13.57
CA ILE A 223 -3.36 17.45 14.67
C ILE A 223 -2.02 17.95 14.14
N VAL A 224 -1.84 19.28 14.10
CA VAL A 224 -0.62 19.90 13.55
C VAL A 224 0.42 20.24 14.61
N ALA A 225 -0.03 20.53 15.83
CA ALA A 225 0.83 20.95 16.94
C ALA A 225 0.09 20.81 18.27
N TYR A 226 0.78 21.09 19.38
CA TYR A 226 0.17 21.37 20.67
C TYR A 226 0.38 22.85 21.04
N ASN A 227 -0.58 23.43 21.76
CA ASN A 227 -0.46 24.78 22.31
C ASN A 227 0.29 24.77 23.65
N ASN A 228 0.54 25.95 24.21
CA ASN A 228 1.26 26.10 25.50
C ASN A 228 0.53 25.46 26.69
N ALA A 229 -0.78 25.16 26.59
CA ALA A 229 -1.55 24.42 27.59
C ALA A 229 -1.47 22.91 27.37
N GLY A 230 -0.82 22.43 26.32
CA GLY A 230 -0.73 21.01 25.95
C GLY A 230 -1.98 20.47 25.24
N GLU A 231 -2.82 21.35 24.71
CA GLU A 231 -4.02 20.98 23.96
C GLU A 231 -3.68 20.86 22.47
N PRO A 232 -4.30 19.91 21.73
CA PRO A 232 -4.05 19.74 20.30
C PRO A 232 -4.60 20.93 19.50
N VAL A 233 -3.82 21.38 18.51
CA VAL A 233 -4.23 22.35 17.49
C VAL A 233 -4.38 21.59 16.18
N THR A 234 -5.50 21.82 15.49
CA THR A 234 -5.90 21.08 14.31
C THR A 234 -5.84 21.91 13.03
N ALA A 235 -5.90 21.24 11.88
CA ALA A 235 -6.03 21.90 10.59
C ALA A 235 -7.34 22.72 10.48
N GLN A 236 -8.40 22.32 11.22
CA GLN A 236 -9.66 23.06 11.33
C GLN A 236 -9.42 24.40 12.04
N ASP A 237 -8.65 24.42 13.12
CA ASP A 237 -8.33 25.63 13.89
C ASP A 237 -7.53 26.65 13.06
N LEU A 238 -6.70 26.15 12.14
CA LEU A 238 -5.96 26.95 11.16
C LEU A 238 -6.79 27.38 9.93
N HIS A 239 -8.08 27.03 9.88
CA HIS A 239 -8.96 27.27 8.73
C HIS A 239 -8.43 26.74 7.39
N ALA A 240 -7.62 25.67 7.41
CA ALA A 240 -6.92 25.13 6.25
C ALA A 240 -7.79 24.20 5.38
N VAL A 241 -8.86 23.63 5.93
CA VAL A 241 -9.63 22.52 5.33
C VAL A 241 -10.16 22.85 3.94
N GLY A 242 -10.74 24.04 3.75
CA GLY A 242 -11.34 24.41 2.47
C GLY A 242 -10.32 24.52 1.34
N SER A 243 -9.17 25.16 1.59
CA SER A 243 -8.10 25.31 0.59
C SER A 243 -7.39 24.00 0.30
N MET A 244 -7.17 23.15 1.31
CA MET A 244 -6.65 21.79 1.11
C MET A 244 -7.60 20.94 0.28
N ALA A 245 -8.90 20.96 0.56
CA ALA A 245 -9.91 20.25 -0.21
C ALA A 245 -9.98 20.74 -1.67
N ALA A 246 -9.82 22.05 -1.90
CA ALA A 246 -9.75 22.60 -3.26
C ALA A 246 -8.57 22.04 -4.06
N LEU A 247 -7.39 21.90 -3.45
CA LEU A 247 -6.23 21.26 -4.09
C LEU A 247 -6.45 19.75 -4.35
N LEU A 248 -7.22 19.07 -3.51
CA LEU A 248 -7.47 17.64 -3.59
C LEU A 248 -8.74 17.28 -4.40
N LYS A 249 -9.45 18.26 -4.95
CA LYS A 249 -10.75 18.07 -5.61
C LYS A 249 -10.70 17.03 -6.72
N GLU A 250 -9.69 17.09 -7.59
CA GLU A 250 -9.51 16.12 -8.67
C GLU A 250 -8.79 14.85 -8.19
N ALA A 251 -7.89 14.99 -7.22
CA ALA A 251 -7.12 13.87 -6.70
C ALA A 251 -7.95 12.80 -5.97
N ILE A 252 -9.15 13.13 -5.47
CA ILE A 252 -10.04 12.17 -4.81
C ILE A 252 -10.71 11.19 -5.78
N LYS A 253 -10.76 11.53 -7.06
CA LYS A 253 -11.37 10.70 -8.11
C LYS A 253 -10.42 9.60 -8.55
N PRO A 254 -10.85 8.32 -8.61
CA PRO A 254 -10.00 7.22 -9.06
C PRO A 254 -9.60 7.36 -10.53
N ASN A 255 -8.41 6.87 -10.86
CA ASN A 255 -7.90 6.83 -12.23
C ASN A 255 -8.19 5.47 -12.86
N LEU A 256 -8.67 5.47 -14.10
CA LEU A 256 -8.87 4.29 -14.95
C LEU A 256 -7.79 4.21 -16.02
N ILE A 257 -7.13 3.05 -16.09
CA ILE A 257 -6.22 2.64 -17.16
C ILE A 257 -6.48 1.18 -17.52
N GLN A 258 -5.58 0.54 -18.25
CA GLN A 258 -5.73 -0.84 -18.73
C GLN A 258 -4.48 -1.67 -18.48
N THR A 259 -4.62 -2.99 -18.54
CA THR A 259 -3.50 -3.93 -18.66
C THR A 259 -3.08 -4.10 -20.11
N LEU A 260 -1.99 -4.84 -20.34
CA LEU A 260 -1.58 -5.25 -21.70
C LEU A 260 -2.68 -6.05 -22.43
N GLU A 261 -3.53 -6.76 -21.70
CA GLU A 261 -4.66 -7.53 -22.25
C GLU A 261 -6.00 -6.77 -22.16
N HIS A 262 -5.96 -5.46 -21.92
CA HIS A 262 -7.10 -4.54 -21.88
C HIS A 262 -8.08 -4.73 -20.71
N THR A 263 -7.68 -5.44 -19.65
CA THR A 263 -8.43 -5.43 -18.39
C THR A 263 -8.40 -4.03 -17.78
N GLY A 264 -9.56 -3.52 -17.35
CA GLY A 264 -9.64 -2.22 -16.67
C GLY A 264 -8.94 -2.25 -15.32
N ALA A 265 -8.15 -1.21 -15.05
CA ALA A 265 -7.43 -1.06 -13.80
C ALA A 265 -7.71 0.30 -13.16
N MET A 266 -8.22 0.31 -11.94
CA MET A 266 -8.37 1.49 -11.09
C MET A 266 -7.07 1.71 -10.31
N ILE A 267 -6.37 2.80 -10.62
CA ILE A 267 -5.12 3.15 -9.94
C ILE A 267 -5.37 4.40 -9.11
N HIS A 268 -5.19 4.31 -7.78
CA HIS A 268 -5.49 5.47 -6.94
C HIS A 268 -4.83 5.40 -5.57
N GLY A 269 -4.05 6.43 -5.23
CA GLY A 269 -3.32 6.57 -3.98
C GLY A 269 -2.20 5.53 -3.81
N GLY A 270 -1.27 5.79 -2.90
CA GLY A 270 -0.10 4.94 -2.74
C GLY A 270 0.54 4.98 -1.34
N PRO A 271 -0.23 4.85 -0.24
CA PRO A 271 0.34 4.92 1.10
C PRO A 271 1.31 3.76 1.34
N PHE A 272 2.43 4.03 2.05
CA PHE A 272 3.38 2.99 2.41
C PHE A 272 2.80 2.00 3.42
N ALA A 273 3.10 0.71 3.25
CA ALA A 273 2.58 -0.36 4.09
C ALA A 273 3.33 -0.56 5.42
N ASN A 274 4.50 0.04 5.57
CA ASN A 274 5.29 -0.04 6.81
C ASN A 274 5.01 1.12 7.78
N ILE A 275 4.22 2.11 7.40
CA ILE A 275 3.89 3.28 8.23
C ILE A 275 2.44 3.74 8.09
N ALA A 276 1.74 3.30 7.05
CA ALA A 276 0.33 3.53 6.81
C ALA A 276 -0.34 2.21 6.41
N HIS A 277 -1.59 2.24 5.94
CA HIS A 277 -2.35 1.02 5.66
C HIS A 277 -1.94 0.29 4.36
N GLY A 278 -1.10 0.88 3.52
CA GLY A 278 -0.41 0.17 2.44
C GLY A 278 -1.28 -0.36 1.30
N CYS A 279 -2.45 0.22 1.07
CA CYS A 279 -3.43 -0.23 0.08
C CYS A 279 -3.90 0.95 -0.76
N ASN A 280 -4.43 0.68 -1.96
CA ASN A 280 -5.10 1.68 -2.77
C ASN A 280 -6.34 2.25 -2.06
N SER A 281 -6.96 3.28 -2.65
CA SER A 281 -8.06 3.97 -2.01
C SER A 281 -9.33 3.11 -1.82
N VAL A 282 -10.10 3.43 -0.82
CA VAL A 282 -11.46 2.91 -0.60
C VAL A 282 -12.34 3.24 -1.80
N ARG A 283 -12.23 4.46 -2.33
CA ARG A 283 -13.00 4.94 -3.46
C ARG A 283 -12.78 4.09 -4.71
N ALA A 284 -11.51 3.81 -5.07
CA ALA A 284 -11.16 2.96 -6.22
C ALA A 284 -11.66 1.52 -6.04
N THR A 285 -11.46 0.93 -4.87
CA THR A 285 -11.92 -0.44 -4.59
C THR A 285 -13.44 -0.55 -4.65
N LYS A 286 -14.17 0.37 -4.02
CA LYS A 286 -15.64 0.37 -4.05
C LYS A 286 -16.19 0.61 -5.45
N THR A 287 -15.63 1.56 -6.20
CA THR A 287 -16.03 1.81 -7.60
C THR A 287 -15.83 0.56 -8.46
N ALA A 288 -14.67 -0.10 -8.34
CA ALA A 288 -14.40 -1.33 -9.07
C ALA A 288 -15.40 -2.45 -8.70
N LEU A 289 -15.75 -2.61 -7.42
CA LEU A 289 -16.72 -3.60 -6.94
C LEU A 289 -18.14 -3.40 -7.51
N LYS A 290 -18.51 -2.15 -7.82
CA LYS A 290 -19.82 -1.85 -8.46
C LYS A 290 -19.82 -2.14 -9.96
N LEU A 291 -18.66 -2.14 -10.59
CA LEU A 291 -18.51 -2.23 -12.04
C LEU A 291 -18.08 -3.62 -12.54
N ALA A 292 -17.58 -4.48 -11.68
CA ALA A 292 -17.03 -5.77 -12.06
C ALA A 292 -17.60 -6.93 -11.21
N ASP A 293 -17.59 -8.15 -11.78
CA ASP A 293 -18.00 -9.34 -11.06
C ASP A 293 -16.95 -9.79 -10.04
N VAL A 294 -15.67 -9.53 -10.36
CA VAL A 294 -14.52 -9.80 -9.49
C VAL A 294 -13.59 -8.61 -9.50
N VAL A 295 -13.13 -8.20 -8.32
CA VAL A 295 -12.09 -7.18 -8.15
C VAL A 295 -10.86 -7.82 -7.54
N VAL A 296 -9.71 -7.64 -8.19
CA VAL A 296 -8.41 -8.05 -7.67
C VAL A 296 -7.68 -6.82 -7.14
N THR A 297 -7.34 -6.82 -5.87
CA THR A 297 -6.57 -5.75 -5.24
C THR A 297 -5.35 -6.31 -4.52
N GLU A 298 -4.41 -5.45 -4.13
CA GLU A 298 -3.22 -5.88 -3.40
C GLU A 298 -2.99 -5.09 -2.11
N ALA A 299 -2.21 -5.68 -1.21
CA ALA A 299 -1.66 -5.02 -0.03
C ALA A 299 -0.13 -5.05 -0.07
N GLY A 300 0.51 -3.97 0.39
CA GLY A 300 1.97 -3.81 0.34
C GLY A 300 2.73 -4.77 1.26
N PHE A 301 3.91 -5.18 0.86
CA PHE A 301 4.80 -6.11 1.59
C PHE A 301 4.17 -7.48 1.86
N GLY A 302 4.51 -8.12 2.98
CA GLY A 302 3.99 -9.41 3.38
C GLY A 302 2.62 -9.34 4.05
N ALA A 303 2.00 -10.50 4.24
CA ALA A 303 0.69 -10.60 4.84
C ALA A 303 0.68 -10.18 6.32
N ASP A 304 1.81 -10.25 6.99
CA ASP A 304 2.01 -9.76 8.37
C ASP A 304 1.93 -8.23 8.49
N LEU A 305 2.14 -7.49 7.41
CA LEU A 305 2.05 -6.03 7.36
C LEU A 305 0.87 -5.55 6.53
N GLY A 306 0.95 -5.75 5.21
CA GLY A 306 -0.03 -5.19 4.30
C GLY A 306 -1.40 -5.82 4.42
N ALA A 307 -1.50 -7.16 4.45
CA ALA A 307 -2.80 -7.80 4.57
C ALA A 307 -3.44 -7.58 5.94
N GLU A 308 -2.65 -7.61 7.02
CA GLU A 308 -3.15 -7.25 8.36
C GLU A 308 -3.80 -5.86 8.34
N LYS A 309 -3.11 -4.84 7.81
CA LYS A 309 -3.64 -3.46 7.74
C LYS A 309 -4.80 -3.30 6.75
N PHE A 310 -4.79 -4.05 5.65
CA PHE A 310 -5.93 -4.10 4.75
C PHE A 310 -7.18 -4.60 5.49
N LEU A 311 -7.03 -5.68 6.26
CA LEU A 311 -8.12 -6.30 7.01
C LEU A 311 -8.51 -5.47 8.25
N ASP A 312 -7.58 -5.11 9.11
CA ASP A 312 -7.89 -4.41 10.35
C ASP A 312 -8.12 -2.89 10.21
N ILE A 313 -7.61 -2.25 9.16
CA ILE A 313 -7.80 -0.81 8.96
C ILE A 313 -8.76 -0.54 7.80
N LYS A 314 -8.39 -0.91 6.56
CA LYS A 314 -9.17 -0.54 5.37
C LYS A 314 -10.54 -1.21 5.35
N CYS A 315 -10.61 -2.52 5.52
CA CYS A 315 -11.88 -3.26 5.51
C CYS A 315 -12.79 -2.82 6.65
N ARG A 316 -12.24 -2.66 7.86
CA ARG A 316 -12.99 -2.17 9.03
C ARG A 316 -13.64 -0.81 8.76
N LYS A 317 -12.85 0.17 8.27
CA LYS A 317 -13.32 1.54 8.03
C LYS A 317 -14.27 1.66 6.85
N ALA A 318 -14.06 0.86 5.82
CA ALA A 318 -14.83 0.95 4.57
C ALA A 318 -16.03 -0.02 4.51
N GLY A 319 -16.17 -0.93 5.48
CA GLY A 319 -17.19 -1.99 5.44
C GLY A 319 -16.94 -3.02 4.35
N LEU A 320 -15.68 -3.18 3.90
CA LEU A 320 -15.30 -4.17 2.89
C LEU A 320 -15.16 -5.56 3.51
N LYS A 321 -15.50 -6.58 2.73
CA LYS A 321 -15.38 -7.99 3.11
C LYS A 321 -14.71 -8.75 1.97
N PRO A 322 -13.42 -9.10 2.08
CA PRO A 322 -12.77 -9.90 1.07
C PRO A 322 -13.34 -11.32 1.03
N ASP A 323 -13.58 -11.82 -0.19
CA ASP A 323 -14.14 -13.18 -0.41
C ASP A 323 -13.04 -14.24 -0.44
N ALA A 324 -11.83 -13.86 -0.90
CA ALA A 324 -10.66 -14.75 -0.91
C ALA A 324 -9.36 -13.94 -0.81
N VAL A 325 -8.31 -14.60 -0.34
CA VAL A 325 -6.94 -14.10 -0.34
C VAL A 325 -6.07 -15.00 -1.22
N VAL A 326 -5.33 -14.40 -2.14
CA VAL A 326 -4.24 -15.05 -2.88
C VAL A 326 -2.93 -14.74 -2.17
N LEU A 327 -2.28 -15.76 -1.65
CA LEU A 327 -1.00 -15.66 -0.95
C LEU A 327 0.14 -16.06 -1.88
N VAL A 328 0.91 -15.07 -2.30
CA VAL A 328 2.04 -15.26 -3.22
C VAL A 328 3.27 -15.73 -2.44
N ALA A 329 3.85 -16.83 -2.89
CA ALA A 329 5.16 -17.30 -2.46
C ALA A 329 6.11 -17.39 -3.66
N THR A 330 7.42 -17.41 -3.39
CA THR A 330 8.45 -17.74 -4.37
C THR A 330 9.42 -18.74 -3.77
N VAL A 331 9.97 -19.62 -4.60
CA VAL A 331 11.03 -20.56 -4.17
C VAL A 331 12.19 -19.78 -3.56
N ARG A 332 12.57 -18.65 -4.16
CA ARG A 332 13.66 -17.78 -3.68
C ARG A 332 13.40 -17.25 -2.26
N ALA A 333 12.19 -16.72 -2.01
CA ALA A 333 11.83 -16.19 -0.70
C ALA A 333 11.82 -17.30 0.37
N LEU A 334 11.29 -18.48 0.05
CA LEU A 334 11.27 -19.60 0.97
C LEU A 334 12.70 -20.10 1.28
N LYS A 335 13.57 -20.25 0.27
CA LYS A 335 14.99 -20.58 0.51
C LYS A 335 15.71 -19.52 1.33
N TYR A 336 15.47 -18.24 1.06
CA TYR A 336 16.03 -17.13 1.85
C TYR A 336 15.58 -17.18 3.31
N ASN A 337 14.29 -17.39 3.55
CA ASN A 337 13.74 -17.60 4.89
C ASN A 337 14.26 -18.87 5.57
N GLY A 338 14.77 -19.85 4.82
CA GLY A 338 15.45 -21.04 5.29
C GLY A 338 16.96 -20.89 5.49
N GLY A 339 17.49 -19.67 5.32
CA GLY A 339 18.88 -19.32 5.57
C GLY A 339 19.82 -19.45 4.36
N ALA A 340 19.30 -19.65 3.15
CA ALA A 340 20.13 -19.62 1.94
C ALA A 340 20.69 -18.22 1.67
N ALA A 341 21.94 -18.13 1.25
CA ALA A 341 22.57 -16.86 0.89
C ALA A 341 21.93 -16.27 -0.38
N LYS A 342 21.88 -14.95 -0.47
CA LYS A 342 21.27 -14.26 -1.62
C LYS A 342 21.86 -14.65 -2.97
N ALA A 343 23.17 -14.95 -3.01
CA ALA A 343 23.87 -15.37 -4.22
C ALA A 343 23.44 -16.77 -4.71
N ASP A 344 22.93 -17.62 -3.81
CA ASP A 344 22.64 -19.03 -4.08
C ASP A 344 21.14 -19.30 -4.32
N LEU A 345 20.29 -18.25 -4.28
CA LEU A 345 18.82 -18.40 -4.40
C LEU A 345 18.37 -18.98 -5.76
N ALA A 346 19.17 -18.86 -6.79
CA ALA A 346 18.90 -19.43 -8.11
C ALA A 346 19.30 -20.93 -8.24
N THR A 347 19.98 -21.49 -7.25
CA THR A 347 20.41 -22.90 -7.24
C THR A 347 19.40 -23.72 -6.44
N GLU A 348 19.08 -24.94 -6.92
CA GLU A 348 18.21 -25.86 -6.17
C GLU A 348 18.73 -26.10 -4.75
N ASN A 349 17.87 -25.95 -3.76
CA ASN A 349 18.20 -26.19 -2.36
C ASN A 349 16.95 -26.59 -1.56
N LEU A 350 16.63 -27.88 -1.60
CA LEU A 350 15.48 -28.43 -0.88
C LEU A 350 15.63 -28.34 0.65
N ASP A 351 16.84 -28.36 1.18
CA ASP A 351 17.04 -28.27 2.63
C ASP A 351 16.75 -26.85 3.15
N ALA A 352 17.20 -25.82 2.44
CA ALA A 352 16.82 -24.45 2.76
C ALA A 352 15.32 -24.23 2.57
N LEU A 353 14.74 -24.80 1.50
CA LEU A 353 13.30 -24.72 1.23
C LEU A 353 12.48 -25.35 2.37
N ARG A 354 12.86 -26.54 2.84
CA ARG A 354 12.22 -27.22 4.00
C ARG A 354 12.29 -26.40 5.28
N LYS A 355 13.42 -25.74 5.52
CA LYS A 355 13.59 -24.87 6.69
C LYS A 355 12.76 -23.59 6.58
N GLY A 356 12.61 -23.04 5.37
CA GLY A 356 11.92 -21.77 5.16
C GLY A 356 10.42 -21.87 4.95
N ILE A 357 9.89 -23.06 4.66
CA ILE A 357 8.45 -23.27 4.40
C ILE A 357 7.55 -22.85 5.59
N VAL A 358 8.10 -22.85 6.80
CA VAL A 358 7.40 -22.41 8.02
C VAL A 358 6.98 -20.93 7.97
N ASN A 359 7.61 -20.12 7.12
CA ASN A 359 7.19 -18.75 6.87
C ASN A 359 5.86 -18.73 6.10
N LEU A 360 5.73 -19.54 5.06
CA LEU A 360 4.46 -19.71 4.33
C LEU A 360 3.37 -20.25 5.26
N GLU A 361 3.70 -21.26 6.09
CA GLU A 361 2.75 -21.80 7.08
C GLU A 361 2.18 -20.72 7.99
N LYS A 362 3.05 -19.88 8.56
CA LYS A 362 2.61 -18.79 9.45
C LYS A 362 1.71 -17.78 8.74
N HIS A 363 2.01 -17.44 7.49
CA HIS A 363 1.17 -16.52 6.73
C HIS A 363 -0.20 -17.13 6.37
N ILE A 364 -0.28 -18.42 6.07
CA ILE A 364 -1.55 -19.15 5.90
C ILE A 364 -2.38 -19.07 7.19
N GLU A 365 -1.77 -19.42 8.33
CA GLU A 365 -2.41 -19.33 9.64
C GLU A 365 -2.92 -17.91 9.93
N ASN A 366 -2.12 -16.88 9.61
CA ASN A 366 -2.48 -15.49 9.84
C ASN A 366 -3.75 -15.10 9.08
N ILE A 367 -3.87 -15.46 7.80
CA ILE A 367 -5.08 -15.16 7.00
C ILE A 367 -6.29 -15.91 7.54
N HIS A 368 -6.13 -17.17 7.93
CA HIS A 368 -7.23 -17.97 8.50
C HIS A 368 -7.78 -17.35 9.80
N LYS A 369 -6.98 -16.61 10.59
CA LYS A 369 -7.45 -15.90 11.79
C LYS A 369 -8.48 -14.83 11.48
N PHE A 370 -8.42 -14.25 10.29
CA PHE A 370 -9.41 -13.30 9.79
C PHE A 370 -10.65 -13.98 9.18
N GLY A 371 -10.67 -15.31 9.07
CA GLY A 371 -11.80 -16.07 8.55
C GLY A 371 -11.96 -16.03 7.01
N VAL A 372 -10.93 -15.67 6.27
CA VAL A 372 -10.96 -15.56 4.81
C VAL A 372 -10.31 -16.79 4.16
N PRO A 373 -10.93 -17.40 3.12
CA PRO A 373 -10.32 -18.47 2.36
C PRO A 373 -9.02 -18.07 1.68
N VAL A 374 -8.03 -18.99 1.64
CA VAL A 374 -6.69 -18.77 1.08
C VAL A 374 -6.45 -19.66 -0.12
N VAL A 375 -5.94 -19.06 -1.20
CA VAL A 375 -5.34 -19.75 -2.34
C VAL A 375 -3.86 -19.40 -2.37
N VAL A 376 -2.98 -20.39 -2.25
CA VAL A 376 -1.54 -20.19 -2.35
C VAL A 376 -1.13 -20.21 -3.83
N THR A 377 -0.35 -19.25 -4.25
CA THR A 377 0.26 -19.25 -5.59
C THR A 377 1.76 -19.15 -5.51
N LEU A 378 2.43 -19.91 -6.34
CA LEU A 378 3.87 -19.82 -6.53
C LEU A 378 4.16 -18.99 -7.78
N ASN A 379 4.71 -17.79 -7.59
CA ASN A 379 5.22 -16.99 -8.70
C ASN A 379 6.55 -17.59 -9.17
N SER A 380 6.52 -18.23 -10.34
CA SER A 380 7.64 -19.06 -10.82
C SER A 380 8.74 -18.23 -11.50
N PHE A 381 9.95 -18.65 -11.29
CA PHE A 381 11.15 -18.16 -11.97
C PHE A 381 11.78 -19.27 -12.80
N THR A 382 12.49 -18.91 -13.86
CA THR A 382 13.17 -19.87 -14.76
C THR A 382 14.25 -20.73 -14.08
N SER A 383 14.70 -20.31 -12.89
CA SER A 383 15.68 -21.04 -12.07
C SER A 383 15.07 -22.05 -11.10
N ASP A 384 13.75 -22.05 -10.95
CA ASP A 384 13.07 -22.93 -10.01
C ASP A 384 12.96 -24.35 -10.60
N THR A 385 13.02 -25.38 -9.76
CA THR A 385 13.04 -26.78 -10.21
C THR A 385 11.72 -27.50 -9.92
N GLU A 386 11.46 -28.56 -10.67
CA GLU A 386 10.28 -29.42 -10.47
C GLU A 386 10.23 -30.03 -9.05
N ALA A 387 11.40 -30.36 -8.47
CA ALA A 387 11.47 -30.90 -7.12
C ALA A 387 11.06 -29.86 -6.07
N GLU A 388 11.45 -28.60 -6.25
CA GLU A 388 11.06 -27.49 -5.39
C GLU A 388 9.55 -27.21 -5.51
N TYR A 389 9.00 -27.22 -6.73
CA TYR A 389 7.56 -27.07 -6.96
C TYR A 389 6.74 -28.20 -6.32
N ALA A 390 7.16 -29.44 -6.54
CA ALA A 390 6.46 -30.60 -5.99
C ALA A 390 6.41 -30.56 -4.46
N TYR A 391 7.50 -30.15 -3.81
CA TYR A 391 7.55 -30.02 -2.37
C TYR A 391 6.56 -28.97 -1.83
N ILE A 392 6.54 -27.77 -2.43
CA ILE A 392 5.65 -26.69 -1.99
C ILE A 392 4.19 -27.09 -2.24
N LYS A 393 3.88 -27.70 -3.40
CA LYS A 393 2.52 -28.19 -3.71
C LYS A 393 2.05 -29.21 -2.69
N GLN A 394 2.86 -30.24 -2.40
CA GLN A 394 2.56 -31.23 -1.39
C GLN A 394 2.30 -30.58 -0.02
N PHE A 395 3.15 -29.64 0.39
CA PHE A 395 2.97 -28.91 1.65
C PHE A 395 1.62 -28.17 1.71
N CYS A 396 1.21 -27.47 0.65
CA CYS A 396 -0.07 -26.78 0.59
C CYS A 396 -1.25 -27.76 0.66
N GLU A 397 -1.17 -28.90 -0.03
CA GLU A 397 -2.18 -29.96 0.02
C GLU A 397 -2.33 -30.53 1.44
N GLU A 398 -1.21 -30.80 2.13
CA GLU A 398 -1.19 -31.27 3.53
C GLU A 398 -1.80 -30.24 4.50
N LYS A 399 -1.68 -28.93 4.20
CA LYS A 399 -2.31 -27.85 4.97
C LYS A 399 -3.77 -27.57 4.56
N GLY A 400 -4.31 -28.30 3.59
CA GLY A 400 -5.68 -28.10 3.10
C GLY A 400 -5.88 -26.81 2.32
N CYS A 401 -4.81 -26.24 1.77
CA CYS A 401 -4.85 -25.03 0.97
C CYS A 401 -4.89 -25.34 -0.53
N GLU A 402 -5.67 -24.58 -1.28
CA GLU A 402 -5.60 -24.58 -2.73
C GLU A 402 -4.25 -24.04 -3.17
N PHE A 403 -3.68 -24.65 -4.22
CA PHE A 403 -2.39 -24.28 -4.77
C PHE A 403 -2.44 -24.17 -6.29
N ALA A 404 -1.79 -23.15 -6.84
CA ALA A 404 -1.57 -23.02 -8.28
C ALA A 404 -0.22 -22.38 -8.58
N LEU A 405 0.42 -22.82 -9.68
CA LEU A 405 1.58 -22.15 -10.24
C LEU A 405 1.16 -20.91 -11.02
N SER A 406 1.92 -19.83 -10.95
CA SER A 406 1.72 -18.60 -11.71
C SER A 406 2.93 -18.34 -12.60
N GLU A 407 2.70 -18.25 -13.91
CA GLU A 407 3.70 -17.95 -14.94
C GLU A 407 3.35 -16.64 -15.68
N VAL A 408 2.62 -15.75 -15.02
CA VAL A 408 2.06 -14.54 -15.64
C VAL A 408 3.14 -13.57 -16.12
N TRP A 409 4.30 -13.56 -15.50
CA TRP A 409 5.40 -12.70 -15.95
C TRP A 409 5.82 -13.01 -17.39
N SER A 410 5.93 -14.28 -17.75
CA SER A 410 6.39 -14.73 -19.06
C SER A 410 5.26 -14.94 -20.08
N LYS A 411 4.04 -15.21 -19.62
CA LYS A 411 2.91 -15.66 -20.46
C LYS A 411 1.66 -14.79 -20.37
N GLY A 412 1.69 -13.68 -19.60
CA GLY A 412 0.50 -12.84 -19.37
C GLY A 412 -0.64 -13.62 -18.71
N GLY A 413 -1.88 -13.27 -19.05
CA GLY A 413 -3.08 -13.89 -18.51
C GLY A 413 -3.17 -15.40 -18.71
N VAL A 414 -2.65 -15.92 -19.83
CA VAL A 414 -2.59 -17.39 -20.07
C VAL A 414 -1.81 -18.09 -18.95
N GLY A 415 -0.70 -17.51 -18.52
CA GLY A 415 0.11 -18.04 -17.41
C GLY A 415 -0.56 -17.99 -16.04
N GLY A 416 -1.68 -17.28 -15.92
CA GLY A 416 -2.48 -17.13 -14.71
C GLY A 416 -3.76 -17.99 -14.68
N GLU A 417 -4.12 -18.69 -15.77
CA GLU A 417 -5.41 -19.41 -15.85
C GLU A 417 -5.56 -20.51 -14.78
N ALA A 418 -4.48 -21.22 -14.47
CA ALA A 418 -4.53 -22.24 -13.41
C ALA A 418 -4.87 -21.62 -12.05
N LEU A 419 -4.25 -20.49 -11.70
CA LEU A 419 -4.55 -19.72 -10.50
C LEU A 419 -5.98 -19.17 -10.55
N ALA A 420 -6.40 -18.59 -11.67
CA ALA A 420 -7.73 -18.03 -11.83
C ALA A 420 -8.84 -19.08 -11.62
N ARG A 421 -8.67 -20.32 -12.12
CA ARG A 421 -9.60 -21.42 -11.88
C ARG A 421 -9.70 -21.78 -10.40
N LYS A 422 -8.58 -21.82 -9.67
CA LYS A 422 -8.57 -22.05 -8.21
C LYS A 422 -9.24 -20.92 -7.44
N VAL A 423 -9.03 -19.67 -7.85
CA VAL A 423 -9.72 -18.52 -7.26
C VAL A 423 -11.22 -18.60 -7.51
N LEU A 424 -11.66 -18.85 -8.74
CA LEU A 424 -13.09 -19.00 -9.06
C LEU A 424 -13.75 -20.14 -8.28
N ASP A 425 -13.10 -21.31 -8.22
CA ASP A 425 -13.58 -22.44 -7.42
C ASP A 425 -13.73 -22.05 -5.93
N THR A 426 -12.77 -21.30 -5.40
CA THR A 426 -12.84 -20.79 -4.02
C THR A 426 -14.00 -19.82 -3.84
N LEU A 427 -14.19 -18.86 -4.76
CA LEU A 427 -15.28 -17.88 -4.70
C LEU A 427 -16.66 -18.52 -4.84
N ASP A 428 -16.79 -19.60 -5.60
CA ASP A 428 -18.06 -20.27 -5.87
C ASP A 428 -18.43 -21.29 -4.77
N HIS A 429 -17.45 -21.85 -4.03
CA HIS A 429 -17.69 -22.96 -3.09
C HIS A 429 -17.26 -22.71 -1.64
N LYS A 430 -16.51 -21.63 -1.34
CA LYS A 430 -16.07 -21.32 0.03
C LYS A 430 -16.63 -19.96 0.45
N GLU A 431 -17.25 -19.92 1.61
CA GLU A 431 -17.75 -18.69 2.19
C GLU A 431 -16.66 -17.98 3.02
N SER A 432 -16.54 -16.68 2.88
CA SER A 432 -15.68 -15.85 3.73
C SER A 432 -16.43 -15.46 5.01
N HIS A 433 -15.83 -15.77 6.15
CA HIS A 433 -16.30 -15.37 7.47
C HIS A 433 -15.41 -14.25 8.04
N TYR A 434 -15.05 -13.29 7.17
CA TYR A 434 -14.16 -12.20 7.53
C TYR A 434 -14.61 -11.47 8.80
N LYS A 435 -13.65 -11.30 9.71
CA LYS A 435 -13.76 -10.46 10.91
C LYS A 435 -12.41 -9.79 11.20
N PRO A 436 -12.43 -8.57 11.76
CA PRO A 436 -11.21 -7.95 12.29
C PRO A 436 -10.58 -8.79 13.40
N LEU A 437 -9.28 -8.62 13.60
CA LEU A 437 -8.51 -9.39 14.60
C LEU A 437 -8.88 -9.03 16.04
N TYR A 438 -9.30 -7.79 16.29
CA TYR A 438 -9.66 -7.25 17.60
C TYR A 438 -10.84 -6.27 17.50
N PRO A 439 -11.64 -6.09 18.57
CA PRO A 439 -12.72 -5.09 18.64
C PRO A 439 -12.17 -3.66 18.83
N ASP A 440 -12.96 -2.66 18.46
CA ASP A 440 -12.58 -1.25 18.57
C ASP A 440 -12.41 -0.79 20.02
N GLU A 441 -13.15 -1.36 20.95
CA GLU A 441 -13.18 -0.99 22.38
C GLU A 441 -11.95 -1.49 23.17
N MET A 442 -11.15 -2.37 22.58
CA MET A 442 -9.92 -2.88 23.21
C MET A 442 -8.92 -1.73 23.42
N HIS A 443 -8.17 -1.74 24.53
CA HIS A 443 -7.10 -0.77 24.78
C HIS A 443 -6.00 -0.83 23.70
N LEU A 444 -5.37 0.30 23.42
CA LEU A 444 -4.33 0.37 22.37
C LEU A 444 -3.19 -0.63 22.62
N THR A 445 -2.75 -0.78 23.88
CA THR A 445 -1.71 -1.75 24.26
C THR A 445 -2.14 -3.19 23.98
N ASP A 446 -3.41 -3.52 24.20
CA ASP A 446 -3.93 -4.87 23.98
C ASP A 446 -4.12 -5.16 22.48
N LYS A 447 -4.48 -4.14 21.68
CA LYS A 447 -4.49 -4.25 20.20
C LYS A 447 -3.10 -4.56 19.67
N VAL A 448 -2.08 -3.83 20.14
CA VAL A 448 -0.67 -4.06 19.78
C VAL A 448 -0.22 -5.45 20.22
N TYR A 449 -0.55 -5.87 21.42
CA TYR A 449 -0.24 -7.20 21.93
C TYR A 449 -0.90 -8.29 21.08
N THR A 450 -2.16 -8.12 20.71
CA THR A 450 -2.90 -9.06 19.85
C THR A 450 -2.23 -9.20 18.48
N ILE A 451 -1.86 -8.10 17.83
CA ILE A 451 -1.15 -8.16 16.54
C ILE A 451 0.20 -8.85 16.70
N ALA A 452 0.97 -8.49 17.72
CA ALA A 452 2.31 -9.04 17.94
C ALA A 452 2.30 -10.55 18.22
N THR A 453 1.37 -11.02 19.04
CA THR A 453 1.29 -12.44 19.40
C THR A 453 0.60 -13.27 18.32
N GLU A 454 -0.54 -12.80 17.80
CA GLU A 454 -1.34 -13.55 16.84
C GLU A 454 -0.74 -13.56 15.45
N ILE A 455 -0.26 -12.41 14.96
CA ILE A 455 0.23 -12.26 13.58
C ILE A 455 1.74 -12.49 13.51
N TYR A 456 2.53 -11.88 14.39
CA TYR A 456 4.00 -12.01 14.33
C TYR A 456 4.52 -13.27 15.04
N GLY A 457 3.77 -13.81 15.99
CA GLY A 457 4.19 -14.96 16.78
C GLY A 457 5.15 -14.60 17.94
N ALA A 458 5.12 -13.35 18.39
CA ALA A 458 5.89 -12.88 19.54
C ALA A 458 5.34 -13.46 20.86
N GLU A 459 6.18 -13.57 21.87
CA GLU A 459 5.76 -13.93 23.23
C GLU A 459 5.14 -12.75 23.99
N GLY A 460 5.45 -11.52 23.56
CA GLY A 460 4.94 -10.32 24.20
C GLY A 460 5.40 -9.04 23.53
N VAL A 461 5.09 -7.92 24.19
CA VAL A 461 5.44 -6.57 23.76
C VAL A 461 6.06 -5.81 24.90
N SER A 462 7.16 -5.11 24.66
CA SER A 462 7.77 -4.17 25.57
C SER A 462 7.62 -2.75 25.05
N TYR A 463 7.48 -1.79 25.93
CA TYR A 463 7.24 -0.39 25.60
C TYR A 463 8.33 0.50 26.20
N ALA A 464 8.99 1.31 25.36
CA ALA A 464 9.83 2.39 25.85
C ALA A 464 8.99 3.43 26.62
N PRO A 465 9.58 4.18 27.58
CA PRO A 465 8.85 5.20 28.34
C PRO A 465 8.13 6.24 27.46
N ALA A 466 8.74 6.62 26.32
CA ALA A 466 8.13 7.53 25.35
C ALA A 466 6.83 6.93 24.75
N ALA A 467 6.88 5.66 24.35
CA ALA A 467 5.73 4.95 23.80
C ALA A 467 4.58 4.81 24.81
N GLN A 468 4.90 4.47 26.07
CA GLN A 468 3.89 4.38 27.13
C GLN A 468 3.19 5.72 27.35
N LYS A 469 3.96 6.81 27.42
CA LYS A 469 3.42 8.16 27.57
C LYS A 469 2.56 8.57 26.38
N ALA A 470 3.02 8.29 25.16
CA ALA A 470 2.30 8.62 23.94
C ALA A 470 0.97 7.87 23.84
N LEU A 471 0.96 6.55 24.07
CA LEU A 471 -0.27 5.74 24.03
C LEU A 471 -1.29 6.19 25.09
N ALA A 472 -0.85 6.45 26.31
CA ALA A 472 -1.70 6.96 27.38
C ALA A 472 -2.30 8.34 27.02
N GLN A 473 -1.52 9.23 26.40
CA GLN A 473 -1.99 10.53 25.95
C GLN A 473 -3.02 10.39 24.81
N ILE A 474 -2.78 9.49 23.84
CA ILE A 474 -3.70 9.20 22.74
C ILE A 474 -5.05 8.69 23.27
N GLU A 475 -5.04 7.76 24.23
CA GLU A 475 -6.28 7.28 24.87
C GLU A 475 -7.00 8.39 25.63
N LYS A 476 -6.25 9.22 26.37
CA LYS A 476 -6.82 10.39 27.10
C LYS A 476 -7.48 11.39 26.16
N MET A 477 -6.96 11.56 24.94
CA MET A 477 -7.57 12.41 23.91
C MET A 477 -8.82 11.78 23.24
N GLY A 478 -9.21 10.56 23.63
CA GLY A 478 -10.40 9.87 23.11
C GLY A 478 -10.16 9.00 21.88
N PHE A 479 -8.91 8.80 21.46
CA PHE A 479 -8.55 8.01 20.28
C PHE A 479 -8.29 6.52 20.56
N GLY A 480 -8.58 6.03 21.76
CA GLY A 480 -8.36 4.62 22.14
C GLY A 480 -9.14 3.60 21.32
N HIS A 481 -10.28 4.02 20.72
CA HIS A 481 -11.10 3.19 19.84
C HIS A 481 -10.52 2.97 18.44
N LEU A 482 -9.50 3.74 18.04
CA LEU A 482 -8.93 3.65 16.69
C LEU A 482 -8.14 2.35 16.49
N PRO A 483 -8.13 1.79 15.27
CA PRO A 483 -7.25 0.67 14.95
C PRO A 483 -5.78 1.08 15.00
N VAL A 484 -4.90 0.09 15.19
CA VAL A 484 -3.46 0.28 15.31
C VAL A 484 -2.78 -0.07 13.99
N CYS A 485 -1.86 0.78 13.56
CA CYS A 485 -0.96 0.58 12.44
C CYS A 485 0.46 0.33 12.98
N VAL A 486 0.87 -0.93 13.10
CA VAL A 486 2.23 -1.26 13.56
C VAL A 486 3.22 -1.01 12.43
N ALA A 487 4.12 -0.07 12.65
CA ALA A 487 5.23 0.24 11.75
C ALA A 487 6.42 -0.64 12.10
N LYS A 488 6.73 -1.60 11.23
CA LYS A 488 7.73 -2.65 11.42
C LYS A 488 8.53 -2.84 10.13
N ASN A 489 9.72 -3.46 10.22
CA ASN A 489 10.42 -3.90 9.02
C ASN A 489 9.60 -4.93 8.22
N GLN A 490 9.84 -5.03 6.92
CA GLN A 490 9.09 -5.90 6.02
C GLN A 490 9.73 -7.29 5.82
N TYR A 491 10.94 -7.53 6.30
CA TYR A 491 11.73 -8.72 5.95
C TYR A 491 11.54 -9.89 6.92
N SER A 492 10.98 -9.67 8.07
CA SER A 492 10.77 -10.67 9.11
C SER A 492 9.39 -10.54 9.75
N LEU A 493 8.87 -11.61 10.28
CA LEU A 493 7.73 -11.58 11.22
C LEU A 493 8.07 -10.82 12.51
N SER A 494 9.34 -10.86 12.95
CA SER A 494 9.85 -10.06 14.07
C SER A 494 10.12 -8.60 13.68
N ASP A 495 10.30 -7.74 14.69
CA ASP A 495 10.84 -6.39 14.55
C ASP A 495 12.37 -6.36 14.25
N ASP A 496 13.06 -7.49 14.40
CA ASP A 496 14.45 -7.69 13.96
C ASP A 496 14.46 -8.28 12.52
N PRO A 497 14.98 -7.54 11.52
CA PRO A 497 15.00 -7.99 10.12
C PRO A 497 15.90 -9.21 9.86
N ASN A 498 16.75 -9.57 10.81
CA ASN A 498 17.67 -10.73 10.69
C ASN A 498 17.04 -12.04 11.16
N LYS A 499 15.93 -12.00 11.86
CA LYS A 499 15.18 -13.18 12.31
C LYS A 499 14.28 -13.69 11.21
N LEU A 500 14.83 -14.52 10.32
CA LEU A 500 14.12 -15.06 9.15
C LEU A 500 13.24 -16.28 9.50
N GLY A 501 12.41 -16.70 8.57
CA GLY A 501 11.54 -17.87 8.70
C GLY A 501 10.34 -17.63 9.61
N ARG A 502 10.20 -18.42 10.64
CA ARG A 502 9.18 -18.29 11.69
C ARG A 502 9.87 -18.15 13.05
N PRO A 503 10.31 -16.93 13.40
CA PRO A 503 10.98 -16.70 14.68
C PRO A 503 10.07 -17.01 15.86
N THR A 504 10.66 -17.52 16.94
CA THR A 504 10.04 -17.78 18.24
C THR A 504 10.86 -17.09 19.33
N GLU A 505 10.36 -17.08 20.55
CA GLU A 505 11.07 -16.55 21.73
C GLU A 505 11.56 -15.10 21.54
N PHE A 506 10.69 -14.23 21.02
CA PHE A 506 11.00 -12.82 20.87
C PHE A 506 9.89 -11.93 21.41
N THR A 507 10.29 -10.74 21.85
CA THR A 507 9.40 -9.67 22.32
C THR A 507 9.49 -8.50 21.34
N VAL A 508 8.36 -8.01 20.84
CA VAL A 508 8.31 -6.82 19.99
C VAL A 508 8.58 -5.57 20.84
N GLN A 509 9.48 -4.70 20.38
CA GLN A 509 9.86 -3.49 21.09
C GLN A 509 9.20 -2.25 20.49
N VAL A 510 8.23 -1.68 21.18
CA VAL A 510 7.59 -0.42 20.80
C VAL A 510 8.40 0.75 21.33
N ARG A 511 8.88 1.60 20.42
CA ARG A 511 9.73 2.75 20.73
C ARG A 511 8.95 4.03 20.93
N ASP A 512 7.91 4.26 20.11
CA ASP A 512 7.09 5.46 20.13
C ASP A 512 5.73 5.18 19.49
N ALA A 513 4.79 6.12 19.63
CA ALA A 513 3.50 6.07 18.99
C ALA A 513 2.97 7.49 18.71
N TYR A 514 2.13 7.62 17.71
CA TYR A 514 1.41 8.85 17.42
C TYR A 514 0.06 8.58 16.74
N VAL A 515 -0.86 9.51 16.85
CA VAL A 515 -2.16 9.39 16.19
C VAL A 515 -2.16 10.11 14.84
N SER A 516 -2.58 9.40 13.79
CA SER A 516 -3.02 9.97 12.52
C SER A 516 -4.52 10.22 12.62
N ALA A 517 -4.89 11.32 13.27
CA ALA A 517 -6.28 11.57 13.68
C ALA A 517 -7.24 11.71 12.49
N GLY A 518 -6.79 12.37 11.42
CA GLY A 518 -7.55 12.51 10.19
C GLY A 518 -7.69 11.19 9.43
N ALA A 519 -6.63 10.41 9.33
CA ALA A 519 -6.68 9.07 8.75
C ALA A 519 -7.49 8.10 9.64
N GLY A 520 -7.46 8.32 10.95
CA GLY A 520 -8.23 7.56 11.93
C GLY A 520 -7.59 6.23 12.29
N PHE A 521 -6.28 6.21 12.54
CA PHE A 521 -5.55 5.10 13.14
C PHE A 521 -4.37 5.60 14.00
N VAL A 522 -3.90 4.74 14.89
CA VAL A 522 -2.73 5.01 15.74
C VAL A 522 -1.52 4.29 15.16
N VAL A 523 -0.46 5.02 14.85
CA VAL A 523 0.81 4.45 14.39
C VAL A 523 1.67 4.09 15.58
N VAL A 524 2.18 2.86 15.60
CA VAL A 524 3.05 2.30 16.65
C VAL A 524 4.38 1.91 16.02
N LEU A 525 5.45 2.54 16.45
CA LEU A 525 6.80 2.39 15.89
C LEU A 525 7.59 1.31 16.65
N THR A 526 8.01 0.25 15.96
CA THR A 526 8.77 -0.86 16.56
C THR A 526 10.26 -0.85 16.22
N GLY A 527 10.72 0.01 15.37
CA GLY A 527 12.11 0.06 14.93
C GLY A 527 12.47 1.42 14.35
N ALA A 528 13.60 1.51 13.71
CA ALA A 528 13.99 2.69 12.93
C ALA A 528 13.22 2.70 11.60
N ILE A 529 12.02 3.24 11.63
CA ILE A 529 11.17 3.37 10.44
C ILE A 529 11.49 4.69 9.76
N MET A 530 11.90 4.63 8.50
CA MET A 530 12.24 5.81 7.73
C MET A 530 11.03 6.32 6.94
N THR A 531 10.60 7.54 7.26
CA THR A 531 9.53 8.27 6.56
C THR A 531 10.05 9.13 5.41
N MET A 532 11.37 9.31 5.33
CA MET A 532 12.08 9.92 4.21
C MET A 532 13.24 9.00 3.80
N PRO A 533 13.04 8.12 2.80
CA PRO A 533 14.10 7.26 2.28
C PRO A 533 15.25 8.08 1.67
N GLY A 534 16.43 7.49 1.61
CA GLY A 534 17.54 8.06 0.87
C GLY A 534 17.77 7.30 -0.43
N LEU A 535 18.38 7.93 -1.41
CA LEU A 535 18.86 7.26 -2.61
C LEU A 535 19.94 6.22 -2.25
N PRO A 536 19.97 5.06 -2.90
CA PRO A 536 21.00 4.04 -2.70
C PRO A 536 22.33 4.50 -3.32
N LYS A 537 23.38 3.69 -3.13
CA LYS A 537 24.72 4.00 -3.68
C LYS A 537 24.72 4.10 -5.22
N LYS A 538 23.86 3.30 -5.87
CA LYS A 538 23.61 3.34 -7.32
C LYS A 538 22.08 3.43 -7.50
N PRO A 539 21.54 4.64 -7.62
CA PRO A 539 20.10 4.80 -7.83
C PRO A 539 19.69 4.46 -9.27
N ALA A 540 18.45 4.03 -9.45
CA ALA A 540 17.89 3.79 -10.78
C ALA A 540 17.94 5.04 -11.67
N ALA A 541 17.90 6.22 -11.06
CA ALA A 541 18.03 7.51 -11.73
C ALA A 541 19.28 7.64 -12.63
N GLU A 542 20.37 6.91 -12.34
CA GLU A 542 21.60 6.95 -13.16
C GLU A 542 21.42 6.25 -14.53
N ASN A 543 20.40 5.42 -14.67
CA ASN A 543 20.14 4.65 -15.90
C ASN A 543 18.91 5.14 -16.68
N ILE A 544 18.10 6.00 -16.08
CA ILE A 544 16.89 6.54 -16.72
C ILE A 544 17.29 7.70 -17.63
N ASP A 545 16.87 7.65 -18.89
CA ASP A 545 17.17 8.69 -19.88
C ASP A 545 16.01 8.84 -20.89
N VAL A 546 16.09 9.87 -21.71
CA VAL A 546 15.22 10.08 -22.86
C VAL A 546 16.09 9.97 -24.13
N ASN A 547 15.83 9.00 -24.98
CA ASN A 547 16.59 8.80 -26.20
C ASN A 547 16.29 9.86 -27.28
N GLU A 548 17.03 9.82 -28.40
CA GLU A 548 16.88 10.76 -29.52
C GLU A 548 15.48 10.77 -30.15
N ALA A 549 14.72 9.69 -30.02
CA ALA A 549 13.34 9.59 -30.46
C ALA A 549 12.32 10.14 -29.45
N GLY A 550 12.78 10.67 -28.31
CA GLY A 550 11.93 11.17 -27.24
C GLY A 550 11.30 10.08 -26.36
N MET A 551 11.77 8.84 -26.47
CA MET A 551 11.27 7.72 -25.67
C MET A 551 12.10 7.57 -24.39
N ILE A 552 11.43 7.24 -23.29
CA ILE A 552 12.09 6.94 -22.03
C ILE A 552 12.76 5.58 -22.10
N VAL A 553 13.98 5.49 -21.60
CA VAL A 553 14.77 4.26 -21.49
C VAL A 553 15.28 4.08 -20.08
N GLY A 554 15.57 2.85 -19.70
CA GLY A 554 16.12 2.54 -18.37
C GLY A 554 15.12 2.64 -17.21
N LEU A 555 13.82 2.79 -17.51
CA LEU A 555 12.76 2.80 -16.50
C LEU A 555 12.29 1.34 -16.22
N PHE A 556 13.19 0.44 -15.86
CA PHE A 556 13.00 -1.01 -15.56
C PHE A 556 13.00 -1.94 -16.77
#